data_9dbf8abcd45180e0e6839d2d1e5eb0be
#
_entry.id   9dbf8abcd45180e0e6839d2d1e5eb0be
#
_cell.length_a   1.000
_cell.length_b   1.000
_cell.length_c   1.000
_cell.angle_alpha   90.00
_cell.angle_beta   90.00
_cell.angle_gamma   90.00
#
_symmetry.space_group_name_H-M   'P 1'
#
loop_
_entity.id
_entity.type
_entity.pdbx_description
1 polymer ?
#
loop_
_entity_poly.entity_id
_entity_poly.type
_entity_poly.pdbx_seq_one_letter_code
_entity_poly.pdbx_strand_id
1 'polypeptide(L)'
;FAAILAEPYPANMGLVPPQPGFLELLRERPDANGALLVFDEVISGFRVAPGGAQDLFATTPDLTIMGKVIGGGLPAAAYGGPRELMQRIAPAGDVYQAGTLSGNPLAVAAGLATLDLLDGEQPYAHLAATTTALADGLADAARSAGLQDQVQIAARTGLLTVFFLGVGLESKRE
;
A
#
# COMPACT_ATOMS: atom_id res chain seq x y z
N PHE A 1 -14.67 -1.02 -19.63
CA PHE A 1 -13.81 -0.32 -18.69
C PHE A 1 -12.40 -0.24 -19.27
N ALA A 2 -11.70 0.92 -19.05
CA ALA A 2 -10.31 1.08 -19.49
C ALA A 2 -9.32 0.50 -18.46
N ALA A 3 -9.65 0.57 -17.19
CA ALA A 3 -8.82 0.07 -16.11
C ALA A 3 -9.65 -0.31 -14.87
N ILE A 4 -9.06 -1.14 -14.02
CA ILE A 4 -9.48 -1.39 -12.64
C ILE A 4 -8.37 -0.85 -11.74
N LEU A 5 -8.72 0.06 -10.83
CA LEU A 5 -7.81 0.59 -9.81
C LEU A 5 -8.18 0.00 -8.46
N ALA A 6 -7.20 -0.58 -7.77
CA ALA A 6 -7.39 -1.16 -6.44
C ALA A 6 -6.16 -0.94 -5.56
N GLU A 7 -6.37 -0.73 -4.25
CA GLU A 7 -5.33 -0.97 -3.25
C GLU A 7 -5.21 -2.49 -3.04
N PRO A 8 -4.07 -3.13 -3.34
CA PRO A 8 -3.93 -4.58 -3.13
C PRO A 8 -3.95 -4.95 -1.65
N TYR A 9 -3.63 -3.97 -0.79
CA TYR A 9 -3.73 -4.08 0.66
C TYR A 9 -4.33 -2.79 1.24
N PRO A 10 -5.67 -2.62 1.24
CA PRO A 10 -6.33 -1.44 1.78
C PRO A 10 -5.94 -1.20 3.24
N ALA A 11 -5.48 0.00 3.54
CA ALA A 11 -5.01 0.37 4.88
C ALA A 11 -5.56 1.72 5.38
N ASN A 12 -6.14 2.55 4.51
CA ASN A 12 -6.70 3.84 4.90
C ASN A 12 -8.07 3.71 5.59
N MET A 13 -8.81 2.67 5.29
CA MET A 13 -10.09 2.33 5.94
C MET A 13 -9.92 1.41 7.16
N GLY A 14 -8.69 1.20 7.60
CA GLY A 14 -8.26 0.12 8.45
C GLY A 14 -7.61 -0.98 7.61
N LEU A 15 -6.73 -1.75 8.24
CA LEU A 15 -5.98 -2.79 7.55
C LEU A 15 -6.90 -3.97 7.20
N VAL A 16 -7.24 -4.09 5.91
CA VAL A 16 -8.15 -5.12 5.40
C VAL A 16 -7.41 -5.99 4.38
N PRO A 17 -6.99 -7.21 4.76
CA PRO A 17 -6.34 -8.10 3.80
C PRO A 17 -7.33 -8.56 2.73
N PRO A 18 -6.87 -8.71 1.48
CA PRO A 18 -7.71 -9.27 0.42
C PRO A 18 -8.08 -10.71 0.74
N GLN A 19 -9.30 -11.10 0.37
CA GLN A 19 -9.71 -12.51 0.46
C GLN A 19 -8.90 -13.35 -0.55
N PRO A 20 -8.61 -14.62 -0.24
CA PRO A 20 -7.97 -15.52 -1.19
C PRO A 20 -8.71 -15.56 -2.54
N GLY A 21 -7.97 -15.47 -3.63
CA GLY A 21 -8.52 -15.45 -4.98
C GLY A 21 -9.01 -14.07 -5.48
N PHE A 22 -9.08 -13.04 -4.62
CA PHE A 22 -9.58 -11.73 -5.02
C PHE A 22 -8.63 -10.99 -5.97
N LEU A 23 -7.33 -10.98 -5.66
CA LEU A 23 -6.35 -10.28 -6.50
C LEU A 23 -6.12 -11.04 -7.81
N GLU A 24 -6.16 -12.36 -7.77
CA GLU A 24 -6.12 -13.21 -8.97
C GLU A 24 -7.31 -12.91 -9.88
N LEU A 25 -8.52 -12.81 -9.32
CA LEU A 25 -9.71 -12.41 -10.06
C LEU A 25 -9.57 -11.01 -10.66
N LEU A 26 -8.99 -10.07 -9.92
CA LEU A 26 -8.71 -8.72 -10.43
C LEU A 26 -7.71 -8.75 -11.58
N ARG A 27 -6.78 -9.69 -11.62
CA ARG A 27 -5.85 -9.84 -12.75
C ARG A 27 -6.53 -10.49 -13.97
N GLU A 28 -7.27 -11.57 -13.77
CA GLU A 28 -7.94 -12.29 -14.85
C GLU A 28 -8.98 -11.46 -15.62
N ARG A 29 -9.75 -10.63 -14.92
CA ARG A 29 -10.84 -9.84 -15.53
C ARG A 29 -10.36 -8.76 -16.49
N PRO A 30 -9.36 -7.93 -16.16
CA PRO A 30 -8.73 -7.02 -17.10
C PRO A 30 -8.16 -7.71 -18.33
N ASP A 31 -7.38 -8.77 -18.15
CA ASP A 31 -6.78 -9.53 -19.26
C ASP A 31 -7.82 -9.98 -20.28
N ALA A 32 -8.94 -10.52 -19.80
CA ALA A 32 -10.01 -11.01 -20.66
C ALA A 32 -10.73 -9.90 -21.45
N ASN A 33 -10.61 -8.64 -21.04
CA ASN A 33 -11.34 -7.49 -21.61
C ASN A 33 -10.44 -6.40 -22.17
N GLY A 34 -9.12 -6.58 -22.17
CA GLY A 34 -8.14 -5.58 -22.60
C GLY A 34 -8.10 -4.33 -21.72
N ALA A 35 -8.58 -4.41 -20.48
CA ALA A 35 -8.47 -3.35 -19.49
C ALA A 35 -7.12 -3.42 -18.77
N LEU A 36 -6.71 -2.36 -18.07
CA LEU A 36 -5.51 -2.35 -17.25
C LEU A 36 -5.85 -2.65 -15.79
N LEU A 37 -5.00 -3.42 -15.12
CA LEU A 37 -4.98 -3.52 -13.66
C LEU A 37 -3.99 -2.50 -13.11
N VAL A 38 -4.45 -1.61 -12.24
CA VAL A 38 -3.64 -0.60 -11.57
C VAL A 38 -3.65 -0.85 -10.08
N PHE A 39 -2.48 -1.07 -9.47
CA PHE A 39 -2.37 -1.15 -8.02
C PHE A 39 -1.97 0.19 -7.42
N ASP A 40 -2.77 0.67 -6.47
CA ASP A 40 -2.41 1.77 -5.58
C ASP A 40 -1.61 1.21 -4.40
N GLU A 41 -0.30 1.28 -4.53
CA GLU A 41 0.67 0.88 -3.50
C GLU A 41 1.21 2.09 -2.71
N VAL A 42 0.47 3.19 -2.67
CA VAL A 42 0.89 4.39 -1.93
C VAL A 42 1.12 4.10 -0.45
N ILE A 43 0.40 3.16 0.15
CA ILE A 43 0.62 2.74 1.55
C ILE A 43 1.49 1.49 1.63
N SER A 44 1.23 0.48 0.81
CA SER A 44 1.85 -0.84 0.90
C SER A 44 3.22 -0.91 0.23
N GLY A 45 3.48 -0.11 -0.81
CA GLY A 45 4.74 -0.11 -1.56
C GLY A 45 5.94 0.21 -0.67
N PHE A 46 6.97 -0.62 -0.73
CA PHE A 46 8.17 -0.56 0.11
C PHE A 46 7.90 -0.60 1.64
N ARG A 47 6.65 -0.79 2.04
CA ARG A 47 6.26 -0.85 3.46
C ARG A 47 6.11 -2.29 3.94
N VAL A 48 5.37 -3.12 3.23
CA VAL A 48 5.06 -4.50 3.64
C VAL A 48 6.11 -5.51 3.17
N ALA A 49 6.78 -5.21 2.08
CA ALA A 49 7.87 -5.97 1.48
C ALA A 49 8.69 -5.06 0.54
N PRO A 50 9.89 -5.45 0.10
CA PRO A 50 10.67 -4.71 -0.90
C PRO A 50 9.87 -4.44 -2.18
N GLY A 51 9.16 -5.44 -2.70
CA GLY A 51 8.30 -5.34 -3.88
C GLY A 51 6.86 -4.94 -3.58
N GLY A 52 6.54 -4.48 -2.35
CA GLY A 52 5.19 -4.07 -1.97
C GLY A 52 4.21 -5.22 -1.81
N ALA A 53 2.92 -4.93 -1.88
CA ALA A 53 1.87 -5.94 -1.76
C ALA A 53 1.76 -6.82 -3.01
N GLN A 54 2.11 -6.31 -4.20
CA GLN A 54 2.15 -7.11 -5.43
C GLN A 54 3.11 -8.29 -5.33
N ASP A 55 4.27 -8.09 -4.67
CA ASP A 55 5.24 -9.16 -4.40
C ASP A 55 4.70 -10.13 -3.33
N LEU A 56 4.13 -9.59 -2.26
CA LEU A 56 3.56 -10.36 -1.16
C LEU A 56 2.44 -11.32 -1.63
N PHE A 57 1.64 -10.92 -2.60
CA PHE A 57 0.52 -11.69 -3.13
C PHE A 57 0.80 -12.34 -4.50
N ALA A 58 2.02 -12.20 -5.02
CA ALA A 58 2.42 -12.73 -6.33
C ALA A 58 1.46 -12.32 -7.47
N THR A 59 0.91 -11.11 -7.40
CA THR A 59 -0.01 -10.56 -8.42
C THR A 59 0.59 -9.29 -9.01
N THR A 60 0.96 -9.32 -10.29
CA THR A 60 1.58 -8.18 -10.97
C THR A 60 0.53 -7.34 -11.69
N PRO A 61 0.38 -6.04 -11.38
CA PRO A 61 -0.48 -5.12 -12.11
C PRO A 61 0.18 -4.66 -13.43
N ASP A 62 -0.60 -4.00 -14.28
CA ASP A 62 -0.07 -3.29 -15.44
C ASP A 62 0.57 -1.95 -15.06
N LEU A 63 0.01 -1.27 -14.06
CA LEU A 63 0.56 -0.03 -13.52
C LEU A 63 0.57 -0.07 -11.99
N THR A 64 1.62 0.48 -11.40
CA THR A 64 1.74 0.66 -9.95
C THR A 64 1.85 2.14 -9.62
N ILE A 65 1.07 2.59 -8.65
CA ILE A 65 1.15 3.94 -8.06
C ILE A 65 1.87 3.83 -6.72
N MET A 66 2.85 4.69 -6.49
CA MET A 66 3.69 4.70 -5.28
C MET A 66 3.75 6.09 -4.66
N GLY A 67 3.94 6.16 -3.36
CA GLY A 67 4.06 7.40 -2.61
C GLY A 67 4.60 7.15 -1.21
N LYS A 68 4.33 8.04 -0.28
CA LYS A 68 4.71 7.92 1.14
C LYS A 68 6.18 7.50 1.36
N VAL A 69 6.46 6.21 1.51
CA VAL A 69 7.80 5.67 1.81
C VAL A 69 8.83 6.13 0.79
N ILE A 70 8.51 6.11 -0.51
CA ILE A 70 9.46 6.52 -1.55
C ILE A 70 9.89 7.98 -1.47
N GLY A 71 9.20 8.82 -0.72
CA GLY A 71 9.55 10.22 -0.54
C GLY A 71 10.52 10.48 0.62
N GLY A 72 10.81 9.45 1.45
CA GLY A 72 11.69 9.64 2.61
C GLY A 72 11.19 10.70 3.60
N GLY A 73 9.87 10.84 3.75
CA GLY A 73 9.22 11.86 4.57
C GLY A 73 8.90 13.16 3.81
N LEU A 74 9.32 13.30 2.56
CA LEU A 74 9.03 14.45 1.70
C LEU A 74 7.94 14.13 0.66
N PRO A 75 7.27 15.13 0.08
CA PRO A 75 6.19 14.92 -0.88
C PRO A 75 6.73 14.42 -2.22
N ALA A 76 6.75 13.10 -2.39
CA ALA A 76 7.05 12.43 -3.63
C ALA A 76 5.99 11.36 -3.92
N ALA A 77 5.69 11.20 -5.19
CA ALA A 77 4.89 10.12 -5.73
C ALA A 77 5.45 9.70 -7.08
N ALA A 78 5.18 8.46 -7.46
CA ALA A 78 5.57 7.93 -8.75
C ALA A 78 4.49 6.97 -9.24
N TYR A 79 4.47 6.73 -10.52
CA TYR A 79 3.76 5.63 -11.13
C TYR A 79 4.64 5.00 -12.21
N GLY A 80 4.44 3.74 -12.45
CA GLY A 80 5.25 2.99 -13.40
C GLY A 80 4.56 1.72 -13.87
N GLY A 81 5.09 1.17 -14.96
CA GLY A 81 4.61 -0.06 -15.59
C GLY A 81 5.40 -0.39 -16.84
N PRO A 82 4.85 -1.24 -17.74
CA PRO A 82 5.48 -1.62 -18.99
C PRO A 82 5.87 -0.41 -19.84
N ARG A 83 7.00 -0.56 -20.53
CA ARG A 83 7.57 0.49 -21.39
C ARG A 83 6.56 1.05 -22.38
N GLU A 84 5.73 0.20 -22.98
CA GLU A 84 4.75 0.59 -23.99
C GLU A 84 3.70 1.55 -23.44
N LEU A 85 3.30 1.38 -22.19
CA LEU A 85 2.38 2.30 -21.50
C LEU A 85 3.11 3.58 -21.09
N MET A 86 4.30 3.47 -20.54
CA MET A 86 5.06 4.64 -20.07
C MET A 86 5.51 5.55 -21.22
N GLN A 87 5.78 5.01 -22.40
CA GLN A 87 6.11 5.79 -23.60
C GLN A 87 4.93 6.62 -24.16
N ARG A 88 3.70 6.38 -23.67
CA ARG A 88 2.55 7.23 -24.00
C ARG A 88 2.58 8.59 -23.28
N ILE A 89 3.40 8.70 -22.24
CA ILE A 89 3.49 9.93 -21.44
C ILE A 89 4.38 10.96 -22.17
N ALA A 90 3.93 12.23 -22.21
CA ALA A 90 4.70 13.32 -22.75
C ALA A 90 6.07 13.46 -22.02
N PRO A 91 7.16 13.84 -22.73
CA PRO A 91 7.21 14.27 -24.15
C PRO A 91 7.35 13.10 -25.14
N ALA A 92 7.47 11.86 -24.70
CA ALA A 92 7.64 10.72 -25.61
C ALA A 92 6.33 10.34 -26.33
N GLY A 93 5.19 10.58 -25.71
CA GLY A 93 3.86 10.29 -26.23
C GLY A 93 2.90 11.47 -26.12
N ASP A 94 1.62 11.18 -26.31
CA ASP A 94 0.53 12.15 -26.42
C ASP A 94 -0.25 12.38 -25.11
N VAL A 95 0.06 11.61 -24.08
CA VAL A 95 -0.60 11.72 -22.76
C VAL A 95 0.11 12.76 -21.91
N TYR A 96 -0.54 13.91 -21.71
CA TYR A 96 0.02 15.01 -20.92
C TYR A 96 0.01 14.65 -19.42
N GLN A 97 1.14 14.89 -18.77
CA GLN A 97 1.30 14.80 -17.33
C GLN A 97 2.23 15.92 -16.86
N ALA A 98 1.83 16.65 -15.84
CA ALA A 98 2.64 17.69 -15.21
C ALA A 98 2.28 17.85 -13.73
N GLY A 99 3.25 18.33 -12.97
CA GLY A 99 3.08 18.69 -11.56
C GLY A 99 4.22 19.63 -11.16
N THR A 100 3.88 20.76 -10.56
CA THR A 100 4.85 21.83 -10.20
C THR A 100 5.99 21.28 -9.33
N LEU A 101 5.71 20.33 -8.43
CA LEU A 101 6.70 19.71 -7.55
C LEU A 101 7.23 18.38 -8.05
N SER A 102 6.80 17.90 -9.23
CA SER A 102 7.27 16.63 -9.77
C SER A 102 8.78 16.68 -10.02
N GLY A 103 9.49 15.67 -9.48
CA GLY A 103 10.94 15.58 -9.62
C GLY A 103 11.73 16.66 -8.89
N ASN A 104 11.14 17.31 -7.88
CA ASN A 104 11.91 18.29 -7.10
C ASN A 104 13.13 17.63 -6.44
N PRO A 105 14.32 18.27 -6.51
CA PRO A 105 15.56 17.60 -6.15
C PRO A 105 15.64 17.20 -4.67
N LEU A 106 14.97 17.91 -3.78
CA LEU A 106 14.99 17.59 -2.36
C LEU A 106 14.25 16.29 -2.06
N ALA A 107 13.01 16.13 -2.59
CA ALA A 107 12.24 14.91 -2.41
C ALA A 107 12.86 13.72 -3.15
N VAL A 108 13.45 13.94 -4.34
CA VAL A 108 14.17 12.89 -5.07
C VAL A 108 15.39 12.41 -4.28
N ALA A 109 16.19 13.32 -3.73
CA ALA A 109 17.36 12.96 -2.92
C ALA A 109 16.98 12.19 -1.64
N ALA A 110 15.91 12.62 -0.95
CA ALA A 110 15.40 11.92 0.23
C ALA A 110 14.85 10.53 -0.12
N GLY A 111 14.13 10.42 -1.25
CA GLY A 111 13.62 9.16 -1.76
C GLY A 111 14.74 8.18 -2.11
N LEU A 112 15.75 8.62 -2.85
CA LEU A 112 16.91 7.79 -3.18
C LEU A 112 17.62 7.29 -1.92
N ALA A 113 17.92 8.17 -0.97
CA ALA A 113 18.52 7.78 0.30
C ALA A 113 17.68 6.75 1.08
N THR A 114 16.35 6.90 1.04
CA THR A 114 15.44 5.93 1.68
C THR A 114 15.49 4.57 0.98
N LEU A 115 15.47 4.55 -0.34
CA LEU A 115 15.54 3.30 -1.11
C LEU A 115 16.88 2.59 -0.92
N ASP A 116 17.98 3.34 -0.88
CA ASP A 116 19.32 2.80 -0.60
C ASP A 116 19.40 2.14 0.80
N LEU A 117 18.78 2.78 1.83
CA LEU A 117 18.69 2.20 3.17
C LEU A 117 17.83 0.93 3.18
N LEU A 118 16.70 0.93 2.50
CA LEU A 118 15.83 -0.25 2.44
C LEU A 118 16.49 -1.43 1.75
N ASP A 119 17.27 -1.17 0.70
CA ASP A 119 18.03 -2.21 -0.02
C ASP A 119 19.21 -2.72 0.82
N GLY A 120 19.96 -1.83 1.45
CA GLY A 120 21.16 -2.18 2.25
C GLY A 120 20.82 -2.87 3.56
N GLU A 121 19.88 -2.35 4.33
CA GLU A 121 19.59 -2.81 5.70
C GLU A 121 18.52 -3.91 5.76
N GLN A 122 17.70 -4.08 4.71
CA GLN A 122 16.62 -5.07 4.62
C GLN A 122 15.75 -5.13 5.89
N PRO A 123 15.11 -4.01 6.31
CA PRO A 123 14.52 -3.86 7.65
C PRO A 123 13.25 -4.68 7.89
N TYR A 124 12.78 -5.44 6.92
CA TYR A 124 11.46 -6.09 6.94
C TYR A 124 11.29 -7.14 8.04
N ALA A 125 12.35 -7.89 8.38
CA ALA A 125 12.31 -8.83 9.50
C ALA A 125 12.12 -8.10 10.84
N HIS A 126 12.84 -6.98 11.02
CA HIS A 126 12.69 -6.13 12.20
C HIS A 126 11.29 -5.49 12.26
N LEU A 127 10.79 -4.98 11.15
CA LEU A 127 9.42 -4.43 11.05
C LEU A 127 8.37 -5.47 11.38
N ALA A 128 8.51 -6.70 10.89
CA ALA A 128 7.59 -7.79 11.20
C ALA A 128 7.59 -8.11 12.70
N ALA A 129 8.77 -8.29 13.31
CA ALA A 129 8.92 -8.58 14.73
C ALA A 129 8.34 -7.45 15.61
N THR A 130 8.63 -6.19 15.28
CA THR A 130 8.13 -5.02 16.01
C THR A 130 6.61 -4.89 15.88
N THR A 131 6.06 -5.13 14.68
CA THR A 131 4.61 -5.09 14.46
C THR A 131 3.90 -6.19 15.24
N THR A 132 4.45 -7.41 15.26
CA THR A 132 3.91 -8.53 16.04
C THR A 132 3.94 -8.22 17.54
N ALA A 133 5.08 -7.76 18.07
CA ALA A 133 5.21 -7.41 19.47
C ALA A 133 4.21 -6.32 19.91
N LEU A 134 3.98 -5.32 19.06
CA LEU A 134 2.99 -4.27 19.30
C LEU A 134 1.56 -4.84 19.28
N ALA A 135 1.23 -5.69 18.31
CA ALA A 135 -0.08 -6.31 18.18
C ALA A 135 -0.39 -7.18 19.40
N ASP A 136 0.57 -8.02 19.84
CA ASP A 136 0.43 -8.88 20.99
C ASP A 136 0.25 -8.06 22.30
N GLY A 137 1.07 -7.02 22.47
CA GLY A 137 0.97 -6.12 23.63
C GLY A 137 -0.38 -5.41 23.71
N LEU A 138 -0.94 -4.98 22.58
CA LEU A 138 -2.27 -4.37 22.52
C LEU A 138 -3.37 -5.39 22.82
N ALA A 139 -3.24 -6.62 22.32
CA ALA A 139 -4.18 -7.70 22.62
C ALA A 139 -4.15 -8.06 24.11
N ASP A 140 -2.98 -8.12 24.73
CA ASP A 140 -2.81 -8.34 26.16
C ASP A 140 -3.43 -7.22 27.00
N ALA A 141 -3.23 -5.97 26.59
CA ALA A 141 -3.83 -4.81 27.24
C ALA A 141 -5.37 -4.85 27.14
N ALA A 142 -5.92 -5.20 25.99
CA ALA A 142 -7.36 -5.37 25.80
C ALA A 142 -7.92 -6.47 26.70
N ARG A 143 -7.25 -7.64 26.79
CA ARG A 143 -7.63 -8.72 27.70
C ARG A 143 -7.60 -8.29 29.17
N SER A 144 -6.54 -7.61 29.57
CA SER A 144 -6.38 -7.11 30.95
C SER A 144 -7.44 -6.08 31.34
N ALA A 145 -7.95 -5.33 30.36
CA ALA A 145 -9.03 -4.38 30.54
C ALA A 145 -10.45 -5.00 30.41
N GLY A 146 -10.57 -6.28 30.11
CA GLY A 146 -11.87 -6.94 29.85
C GLY A 146 -12.53 -6.53 28.53
N LEU A 147 -11.73 -6.02 27.55
CA LEU A 147 -12.20 -5.51 26.27
C LEU A 147 -11.88 -6.42 25.08
N GLN A 148 -11.46 -7.66 25.32
CA GLN A 148 -11.04 -8.60 24.26
C GLN A 148 -12.11 -8.85 23.19
N ASP A 149 -13.41 -8.77 23.55
CA ASP A 149 -14.52 -8.97 22.64
C ASP A 149 -14.96 -7.65 21.92
N GLN A 150 -14.39 -6.53 22.34
CA GLN A 150 -14.70 -5.21 21.81
C GLN A 150 -13.55 -4.62 20.96
N VAL A 151 -12.42 -5.31 20.90
CA VAL A 151 -11.23 -4.85 20.17
C VAL A 151 -10.76 -5.95 19.24
N GLN A 152 -10.60 -5.59 17.97
CA GLN A 152 -9.94 -6.41 16.96
C GLN A 152 -8.66 -5.73 16.50
N ILE A 153 -7.56 -6.48 16.44
CA ILE A 153 -6.27 -5.98 15.97
C ILE A 153 -5.94 -6.67 14.66
N ALA A 154 -5.80 -5.86 13.61
CA ALA A 154 -5.27 -6.31 12.33
C ALA A 154 -3.82 -5.84 12.20
N ALA A 155 -2.90 -6.76 11.93
CA ALA A 155 -1.48 -6.44 11.82
C ALA A 155 -0.84 -7.15 10.62
N ARG A 156 0.08 -6.46 9.95
CA ARG A 156 0.94 -6.98 8.90
C ARG A 156 2.27 -6.23 8.97
N THR A 157 3.34 -6.78 8.44
CA THR A 157 4.67 -6.13 8.46
C THR A 157 4.57 -4.62 8.24
N GLY A 158 4.95 -3.84 9.23
CA GLY A 158 4.97 -2.38 9.18
C GLY A 158 3.60 -1.68 9.20
N LEU A 159 2.48 -2.41 9.33
CA LEU A 159 1.12 -1.88 9.37
C LEU A 159 0.32 -2.51 10.51
N LEU A 160 -0.47 -1.70 11.22
CA LEU A 160 -1.34 -2.15 12.30
C LEU A 160 -2.57 -1.24 12.38
N THR A 161 -3.73 -1.84 12.63
CA THR A 161 -4.97 -1.13 12.95
C THR A 161 -5.67 -1.79 14.14
N VAL A 162 -6.16 -0.97 15.04
CA VAL A 162 -7.06 -1.38 16.13
C VAL A 162 -8.48 -0.99 15.75
N PHE A 163 -9.37 -1.97 15.67
CA PHE A 163 -10.80 -1.74 15.47
C PHE A 163 -11.54 -1.88 16.80
N PHE A 164 -12.39 -0.92 17.11
CA PHE A 164 -13.30 -1.00 18.24
C PHE A 164 -14.67 -1.49 17.73
N LEU A 165 -15.07 -2.69 18.18
CA LEU A 165 -16.30 -3.33 17.78
C LEU A 165 -17.45 -2.88 18.70
N GLY A 166 -18.57 -2.45 18.12
CA GLY A 166 -19.76 -2.06 18.88
C GLY A 166 -19.75 -0.67 19.52
N VAL A 167 -18.74 0.14 19.27
CA VAL A 167 -18.71 1.55 19.72
C VAL A 167 -18.99 2.46 18.52
N GLY A 168 -20.21 2.93 18.36
CA GLY A 168 -20.46 4.12 17.54
C GLY A 168 -21.09 3.97 16.17
N LEU A 169 -21.80 2.88 15.86
CA LEU A 169 -22.71 2.88 14.70
C LEU A 169 -24.12 3.41 15.01
N GLU A 170 -24.48 3.52 16.29
CA GLU A 170 -25.79 4.06 16.70
C GLU A 170 -25.84 5.58 16.74
N SER A 171 -24.70 6.29 16.87
CA SER A 171 -24.68 7.75 17.01
C SER A 171 -24.70 8.55 15.69
N LYS A 172 -24.78 7.90 14.53
CA LYS A 172 -24.88 8.54 13.21
C LYS A 172 -26.22 8.31 12.50
N ARG A 173 -27.26 7.94 13.25
CA ARG A 173 -28.63 7.78 12.73
C ARG A 173 -29.62 8.79 13.30
N GLU A 174 -29.15 9.95 13.79
CA GLU A 174 -30.00 11.10 14.06
C GLU A 174 -29.72 12.25 13.08
#